data_9b47353ab14659459ab66c385b5898c4
#
_entry.id   9b47353ab14659459ab66c385b5898c4
#
_cell.length_a   1.000
_cell.length_b   1.000
_cell.length_c   1.000
_cell.angle_alpha   90.00
_cell.angle_beta   90.00
_cell.angle_gamma   90.00
#
_symmetry.space_group_name_H-M   'P 1'
#
loop_
_entity.id
_entity.type
_entity.pdbx_description
1 polymer ?
#
loop_
_entity_poly.entity_id
_entity_poly.type
_entity_poly.pdbx_seq_one_letter_code
_entity_poly.pdbx_strand_id
1 'polypeptide(L)'
;MNRKIYIFGALLALLVLTACQGGKTTAGEAEEGDTLKMKYAKLLTIVKHGEKGTASLNNDAEDAEYQYAEVNVANPWKAGTMLHRYILIPKGEEGDKTVAMLAKRRSTGARCTTDTMRTPVESNLVFTAPHCQLLTELGCQNAITGVCDKDYINIPDIKSRAQADAKVAHPIMDCGSSMQPDIERIIALHPEALLISPFENSGGYGKLDKLRIPVIETADYMETSPLGRAEWIKLYGLLLGSSKADSLFSAIEKEYLQLKAEAAKLPLGLSILTERKTGNVWYVPGGKSTMGILLRDAHARYIFADDTHSGSLSMSPEQIIAKGNQVDVWAFKYFGGNALTKQDLLAEYQGYQALKAFQTGTVYETDTSCEPYFELTSFHPEILLREFIILSHPEAGDKFGKLRFYKKY
;
A
#
# COMPACT_ATOMS: atom_id res chain seq x y z
N MET A 1 -13.69 -71.53 -5.52
CA MET A 1 -14.98 -72.21 -5.79
C MET A 1 -16.06 -71.15 -5.75
N ASN A 2 -16.76 -70.96 -6.90
CA ASN A 2 -18.00 -70.18 -7.16
C ASN A 2 -18.02 -68.65 -6.83
N ARG A 3 -17.87 -67.81 -7.81
CA ARG A 3 -18.77 -67.32 -8.88
C ARG A 3 -20.20 -67.04 -8.41
N LYS A 4 -20.59 -65.74 -8.41
CA LYS A 4 -21.72 -65.22 -9.22
C LYS A 4 -21.77 -63.74 -9.29
N ILE A 5 -21.78 -63.29 -10.54
CA ILE A 5 -22.08 -61.93 -11.09
C ILE A 5 -23.61 -61.80 -11.06
N TYR A 6 -24.12 -60.56 -10.77
CA TYR A 6 -25.36 -60.08 -11.39
C TYR A 6 -25.31 -58.58 -11.61
N ILE A 7 -25.55 -58.22 -12.85
CA ILE A 7 -25.77 -56.90 -13.46
C ILE A 7 -27.29 -56.62 -13.43
N PHE A 8 -27.63 -55.35 -13.69
CA PHE A 8 -28.96 -54.71 -13.88
C PHE A 8 -29.49 -53.98 -12.63
N GLY A 9 -29.99 -52.79 -12.73
CA GLY A 9 -30.53 -51.99 -13.82
C GLY A 9 -30.87 -50.59 -13.30
N ALA A 10 -30.88 -49.66 -14.22
CA ALA A 10 -31.29 -48.28 -14.02
C ALA A 10 -32.79 -48.20 -13.67
N LEU A 11 -33.12 -47.38 -12.69
CA LEU A 11 -34.49 -46.84 -12.58
C LEU A 11 -34.45 -45.36 -12.19
N LEU A 12 -34.92 -44.61 -13.13
CA LEU A 12 -35.29 -43.19 -13.04
C LEU A 12 -36.45 -43.05 -12.06
N ALA A 13 -36.30 -42.27 -11.02
CA ALA A 13 -37.42 -41.84 -10.20
C ALA A 13 -37.39 -40.35 -9.97
N LEU A 14 -38.24 -39.66 -10.73
CA LEU A 14 -38.73 -38.29 -10.47
C LEU A 14 -39.43 -38.30 -9.10
N LEU A 15 -39.03 -37.43 -8.18
CA LEU A 15 -39.83 -37.12 -7.01
C LEU A 15 -39.83 -35.59 -6.76
N VAL A 16 -40.87 -35.04 -7.24
CA VAL A 16 -41.80 -34.04 -6.72
C VAL A 16 -41.27 -33.17 -5.56
N LEU A 17 -41.17 -31.90 -5.91
CA LEU A 17 -41.08 -30.71 -5.06
C LEU A 17 -42.18 -30.70 -4.00
N THR A 18 -41.82 -30.68 -2.73
CA THR A 18 -42.63 -30.07 -1.69
C THR A 18 -42.01 -28.78 -1.23
N ALA A 19 -42.61 -27.68 -1.62
CA ALA A 19 -42.30 -26.35 -1.15
C ALA A 19 -42.64 -26.25 0.34
N CYS A 20 -41.61 -26.08 1.17
CA CYS A 20 -41.76 -25.43 2.48
C CYS A 20 -41.70 -23.94 2.30
N GLN A 21 -42.84 -23.29 2.39
CA GLN A 21 -42.99 -21.84 2.61
C GLN A 21 -42.38 -21.52 3.97
N GLY A 22 -41.10 -21.14 3.98
CA GLY A 22 -40.45 -20.45 5.08
C GLY A 22 -40.40 -18.96 4.77
N GLY A 23 -40.83 -18.14 5.75
CA GLY A 23 -41.13 -16.76 5.65
C GLY A 23 -40.17 -15.91 4.83
N LYS A 24 -40.72 -15.02 4.00
CA LYS A 24 -40.06 -13.89 3.39
C LYS A 24 -39.52 -12.97 4.51
N THR A 25 -38.29 -13.13 4.89
CA THR A 25 -37.50 -12.00 5.38
C THR A 25 -37.25 -11.13 4.16
N THR A 26 -37.87 -9.99 4.09
CA THR A 26 -37.52 -8.90 3.20
C THR A 26 -36.07 -8.55 3.46
N ALA A 27 -35.16 -9.13 2.69
CA ALA A 27 -33.83 -8.59 2.49
C ALA A 27 -34.09 -7.19 1.90
N GLY A 28 -33.73 -6.14 2.65
CA GLY A 28 -33.78 -4.78 2.13
C GLY A 28 -33.02 -4.77 0.81
N GLU A 29 -33.64 -4.24 -0.22
CA GLU A 29 -33.04 -4.03 -1.52
C GLU A 29 -31.72 -3.28 -1.28
N ALA A 30 -30.59 -3.95 -1.53
CA ALA A 30 -29.30 -3.29 -1.59
C ALA A 30 -29.42 -2.29 -2.76
N GLU A 31 -29.33 -1.01 -2.47
CA GLU A 31 -29.23 0.00 -3.53
C GLU A 31 -28.01 -0.37 -4.38
N GLU A 32 -28.23 -0.58 -5.67
CA GLU A 32 -27.14 -0.78 -6.65
C GLU A 32 -26.33 0.51 -6.70
N GLY A 33 -25.14 0.48 -6.07
CA GLY A 33 -24.13 1.52 -6.21
C GLY A 33 -23.24 1.24 -7.42
N ASP A 34 -22.64 2.27 -7.97
CA ASP A 34 -21.62 2.12 -9.02
C ASP A 34 -20.28 1.76 -8.37
N THR A 35 -19.80 0.55 -8.65
CA THR A 35 -18.55 0.06 -8.10
C THR A 35 -17.37 0.59 -8.91
N LEU A 36 -16.51 1.39 -8.28
CA LEU A 36 -15.24 1.80 -8.86
C LEU A 36 -14.36 0.56 -9.01
N LYS A 37 -14.14 0.13 -10.25
CA LYS A 37 -13.35 -1.07 -10.55
C LYS A 37 -11.88 -0.83 -10.23
N MET A 38 -11.38 -1.49 -9.17
CA MET A 38 -9.95 -1.59 -8.91
C MET A 38 -9.35 -2.61 -9.88
N LYS A 39 -8.34 -2.18 -10.62
CA LYS A 39 -7.66 -3.01 -11.63
C LYS A 39 -6.57 -3.88 -11.01
N TYR A 40 -5.91 -3.39 -9.97
CA TYR A 40 -4.73 -4.00 -9.35
C TYR A 40 -4.88 -4.20 -7.84
N ALA A 41 -5.51 -3.26 -7.14
CA ALA A 41 -5.74 -3.35 -5.70
C ALA A 41 -6.71 -4.48 -5.38
N LYS A 42 -6.33 -5.33 -4.43
CA LYS A 42 -7.13 -6.49 -3.99
C LYS A 42 -7.74 -6.30 -2.62
N LEU A 43 -7.17 -5.42 -1.83
CA LEU A 43 -7.62 -5.16 -0.47
C LEU A 43 -8.64 -4.02 -0.39
N LEU A 44 -8.85 -3.28 -1.49
CA LEU A 44 -9.68 -2.09 -1.52
C LEU A 44 -10.86 -2.28 -2.49
N THR A 45 -12.07 -1.94 -2.02
CA THR A 45 -13.27 -1.83 -2.85
C THR A 45 -13.98 -0.53 -2.53
N ILE A 46 -14.36 0.23 -3.54
CA ILE A 46 -15.08 1.50 -3.42
C ILE A 46 -16.38 1.40 -4.21
N VAL A 47 -17.52 1.69 -3.57
CA VAL A 47 -18.84 1.73 -4.19
C VAL A 47 -19.43 3.12 -3.99
N LYS A 48 -19.66 3.84 -5.08
CA LYS A 48 -20.30 5.15 -5.06
C LYS A 48 -21.83 4.98 -5.17
N HIS A 49 -22.58 5.62 -4.29
CA HIS A 49 -24.03 5.61 -4.27
C HIS A 49 -24.56 7.01 -4.64
N GLY A 50 -25.42 7.09 -5.64
CA GLY A 50 -26.05 8.31 -6.13
C GLY A 50 -27.54 8.13 -6.40
N GLU A 51 -28.26 9.17 -6.78
CA GLU A 51 -29.63 9.04 -7.26
C GLU A 51 -29.64 8.29 -8.61
N LYS A 52 -30.58 7.33 -8.74
CA LYS A 52 -30.82 6.62 -10.01
C LYS A 52 -31.17 7.65 -11.09
N GLY A 53 -30.29 7.93 -12.01
CA GLY A 53 -30.53 8.84 -13.16
C GLY A 53 -29.30 9.66 -13.61
N THR A 54 -28.26 9.76 -12.82
CA THR A 54 -27.05 10.54 -13.16
C THR A 54 -25.85 9.70 -13.56
N ALA A 55 -25.94 8.37 -13.55
CA ALA A 55 -24.90 7.50 -14.06
C ALA A 55 -24.86 7.59 -15.61
N SER A 56 -24.08 8.52 -16.12
CA SER A 56 -23.71 8.55 -17.54
C SER A 56 -22.82 7.32 -17.82
N LEU A 57 -23.24 6.50 -18.81
CA LEU A 57 -22.51 5.32 -19.28
C LEU A 57 -21.19 5.64 -20.02
N ASN A 58 -20.76 6.87 -19.99
CA ASN A 58 -19.51 7.31 -20.61
C ASN A 58 -18.40 7.32 -19.56
N ASN A 59 -17.25 6.77 -19.93
CA ASN A 59 -16.02 6.66 -19.12
C ASN A 59 -15.41 8.00 -18.67
N ASP A 60 -16.09 9.12 -18.88
CA ASP A 60 -15.67 10.48 -18.53
C ASP A 60 -16.38 11.00 -17.27
N ALA A 61 -16.89 10.12 -16.42
CA ALA A 61 -17.62 10.49 -15.19
C ALA A 61 -16.67 10.83 -14.02
N GLU A 62 -15.67 11.70 -14.25
CA GLU A 62 -14.81 12.22 -13.17
C GLU A 62 -15.58 13.11 -12.18
N ASP A 63 -16.76 13.64 -12.57
CA ASP A 63 -17.55 14.61 -11.80
C ASP A 63 -18.98 14.14 -11.45
N ALA A 64 -19.28 12.84 -11.53
CA ALA A 64 -20.64 12.38 -11.14
C ALA A 64 -20.84 12.58 -9.62
N GLU A 65 -21.75 13.49 -9.28
CA GLU A 65 -22.12 13.79 -7.91
C GLU A 65 -22.70 12.54 -7.24
N TYR A 66 -22.04 12.02 -6.22
CA TYR A 66 -22.48 10.87 -5.43
C TYR A 66 -22.94 11.33 -4.04
N GLN A 67 -23.97 10.68 -3.50
CA GLN A 67 -24.49 10.99 -2.17
C GLN A 67 -23.55 10.52 -1.07
N TYR A 68 -22.96 9.32 -1.25
CA TYR A 68 -21.94 8.76 -0.37
C TYR A 68 -21.15 7.67 -1.08
N ALA A 69 -19.95 7.41 -0.61
CA ALA A 69 -19.16 6.27 -1.05
C ALA A 69 -18.95 5.28 0.11
N GLU A 70 -19.12 4.01 -0.19
CA GLU A 70 -18.77 2.93 0.70
C GLU A 70 -17.38 2.41 0.34
N VAL A 71 -16.47 2.41 1.30
CA VAL A 71 -15.11 1.91 1.15
C VAL A 71 -14.94 0.70 2.04
N ASN A 72 -14.58 -0.43 1.45
CA ASN A 72 -14.34 -1.67 2.14
C ASN A 72 -12.86 -2.05 2.02
N VAL A 73 -12.21 -2.22 3.16
CA VAL A 73 -10.81 -2.67 3.26
C VAL A 73 -10.82 -4.12 3.72
N ALA A 74 -10.37 -5.02 2.84
CA ALA A 74 -10.25 -6.44 3.18
C ALA A 74 -9.12 -6.67 4.18
N ASN A 75 -9.28 -7.67 5.04
CA ASN A 75 -8.26 -8.03 6.03
C ASN A 75 -7.11 -8.79 5.35
N PRO A 76 -5.89 -8.22 5.32
CA PRO A 76 -4.76 -8.85 4.63
C PRO A 76 -4.22 -10.11 5.32
N TRP A 77 -4.52 -10.27 6.62
CA TRP A 77 -4.05 -11.42 7.42
C TRP A 77 -5.10 -12.52 7.54
N LYS A 78 -6.37 -12.20 7.33
CA LYS A 78 -7.46 -13.17 7.46
C LYS A 78 -8.36 -13.13 6.23
N ALA A 79 -8.07 -14.00 5.28
CA ALA A 79 -8.80 -14.09 4.02
C ALA A 79 -10.32 -14.21 4.23
N GLY A 80 -11.09 -13.54 3.38
CA GLY A 80 -12.56 -13.56 3.42
C GLY A 80 -13.18 -12.74 4.56
N THR A 81 -12.39 -12.00 5.33
CA THR A 81 -12.89 -11.06 6.34
C THR A 81 -12.56 -9.62 5.96
N MET A 82 -13.30 -8.69 6.53
CA MET A 82 -13.10 -7.25 6.37
C MET A 82 -12.24 -6.74 7.52
N LEU A 83 -11.26 -5.88 7.19
CA LEU A 83 -10.50 -5.14 8.18
C LEU A 83 -11.35 -3.96 8.66
N HIS A 84 -11.78 -3.10 7.74
CA HIS A 84 -12.57 -1.92 8.05
C HIS A 84 -13.53 -1.55 6.92
N ARG A 85 -14.59 -0.83 7.28
CA ARG A 85 -15.57 -0.26 6.36
C ARG A 85 -15.81 1.20 6.68
N TYR A 86 -15.71 2.06 5.67
CA TYR A 86 -15.98 3.49 5.81
C TYR A 86 -17.19 3.89 4.96
N ILE A 87 -17.95 4.87 5.47
CA ILE A 87 -18.95 5.59 4.72
C ILE A 87 -18.46 7.03 4.56
N LEU A 88 -18.10 7.40 3.35
CA LEU A 88 -17.62 8.73 3.01
C LEU A 88 -18.77 9.57 2.49
N ILE A 89 -19.09 10.69 3.15
CA ILE A 89 -20.21 11.56 2.82
C ILE A 89 -19.68 12.96 2.54
N PRO A 90 -19.92 13.53 1.35
CA PRO A 90 -19.51 14.91 1.05
C PRO A 90 -20.03 15.91 2.09
N LYS A 91 -19.21 16.92 2.42
CA LYS A 91 -19.64 18.06 3.28
C LYS A 91 -20.70 18.88 2.54
N GLY A 92 -21.60 19.53 3.28
CA GLY A 92 -22.68 20.37 2.72
C GLY A 92 -24.08 19.84 3.03
N GLU A 93 -25.12 20.59 2.59
CA GLU A 93 -26.54 20.30 2.90
C GLU A 93 -27.00 18.91 2.45
N GLU A 94 -26.64 18.49 1.23
CA GLU A 94 -27.00 17.16 0.71
C GLU A 94 -26.36 16.05 1.51
N GLY A 95 -25.12 16.25 1.93
CA GLY A 95 -24.45 15.32 2.84
C GLY A 95 -25.12 15.25 4.22
N ASP A 96 -25.65 16.34 4.74
CA ASP A 96 -26.40 16.35 6.01
C ASP A 96 -27.70 15.55 5.89
N LYS A 97 -28.41 15.68 4.78
CA LYS A 97 -29.59 14.84 4.45
C LYS A 97 -29.20 13.35 4.36
N THR A 98 -28.07 13.06 3.73
CA THR A 98 -27.55 11.69 3.61
C THR A 98 -27.22 11.09 4.97
N VAL A 99 -26.57 11.85 5.87
CA VAL A 99 -26.33 11.41 7.27
C VAL A 99 -27.64 11.07 7.97
N ALA A 100 -28.67 11.93 7.87
CA ALA A 100 -29.98 11.70 8.48
C ALA A 100 -30.68 10.45 7.90
N MET A 101 -30.55 10.22 6.59
CA MET A 101 -31.09 9.04 5.91
C MET A 101 -30.41 7.77 6.42
N LEU A 102 -29.07 7.73 6.43
CA LEU A 102 -28.30 6.56 6.84
C LEU A 102 -28.47 6.25 8.34
N ALA A 103 -28.63 7.26 9.20
CA ALA A 103 -28.92 7.08 10.62
C ALA A 103 -30.24 6.32 10.85
N LYS A 104 -31.25 6.57 10.04
CA LYS A 104 -32.54 5.83 10.09
C LYS A 104 -32.41 4.36 9.68
N ARG A 105 -31.45 4.03 8.80
CA ARG A 105 -31.19 2.66 8.31
C ARG A 105 -30.37 1.79 9.26
N ARG A 106 -29.59 2.39 10.15
CA ARG A 106 -28.67 1.68 11.09
C ARG A 106 -29.34 0.82 12.16
N SER A 107 -30.67 0.78 12.26
CA SER A 107 -31.39 0.01 13.28
C SER A 107 -31.38 -1.52 13.09
N THR A 108 -30.75 -2.06 12.05
CA THR A 108 -30.71 -3.49 11.76
C THR A 108 -29.28 -4.04 11.65
N GLY A 109 -28.65 -4.23 12.74
CA GLY A 109 -27.82 -5.37 13.17
C GLY A 109 -26.66 -5.91 12.31
N ALA A 110 -25.79 -5.12 11.69
CA ALA A 110 -24.54 -5.65 11.13
C ALA A 110 -23.35 -5.32 12.03
N ARG A 111 -22.67 -6.34 12.51
CA ARG A 111 -21.42 -6.23 13.30
C ARG A 111 -20.22 -6.01 12.35
N CYS A 112 -20.03 -4.81 11.85
CA CYS A 112 -18.80 -4.37 11.22
C CYS A 112 -18.45 -3.02 11.81
N THR A 113 -17.19 -2.78 12.12
CA THR A 113 -16.71 -1.44 12.44
C THR A 113 -16.92 -0.56 11.21
N THR A 114 -17.89 0.35 11.29
CA THR A 114 -18.21 1.25 10.19
C THR A 114 -18.05 2.66 10.70
N ASP A 115 -17.02 3.34 10.20
CA ASP A 115 -16.82 4.75 10.47
C ASP A 115 -17.47 5.59 9.38
N THR A 116 -18.22 6.62 9.80
CA THR A 116 -18.80 7.61 8.90
C THR A 116 -17.96 8.85 8.94
N MET A 117 -17.50 9.30 7.78
CA MET A 117 -16.60 10.44 7.63
C MET A 117 -17.18 11.47 6.68
N ARG A 118 -16.93 12.73 6.97
CA ARG A 118 -17.29 13.85 6.08
C ARG A 118 -16.08 14.20 5.21
N THR A 119 -16.28 14.26 3.90
CA THR A 119 -15.22 14.58 2.93
C THR A 119 -15.47 15.94 2.28
N PRO A 120 -14.43 16.70 1.92
CA PRO A 120 -13.00 16.40 2.13
C PRO A 120 -12.61 16.42 3.61
N VAL A 121 -11.65 15.55 3.99
CA VAL A 121 -11.01 15.57 5.30
C VAL A 121 -9.90 16.62 5.28
N GLU A 122 -10.03 17.66 6.11
CA GLU A 122 -9.17 18.85 6.05
C GLU A 122 -8.11 18.90 7.16
N SER A 123 -8.21 18.00 8.14
CA SER A 123 -7.27 17.90 9.26
C SER A 123 -6.92 16.45 9.55
N ASN A 124 -5.69 16.05 9.21
CA ASN A 124 -5.22 14.69 9.39
C ASN A 124 -3.97 14.63 10.27
N LEU A 125 -3.94 13.68 11.21
CA LEU A 125 -2.71 13.21 11.79
C LEU A 125 -2.18 12.03 10.97
N VAL A 126 -1.00 12.18 10.38
CA VAL A 126 -0.40 11.21 9.46
C VAL A 126 0.76 10.49 10.14
N PHE A 127 0.68 9.16 10.21
CA PHE A 127 1.65 8.33 10.92
C PHE A 127 2.84 7.90 10.07
N THR A 128 2.81 8.11 8.76
CA THR A 128 3.88 7.62 7.88
C THR A 128 4.29 8.64 6.83
N ALA A 129 5.58 8.71 6.53
CA ALA A 129 6.15 9.59 5.52
C ALA A 129 5.59 9.37 4.09
N PRO A 130 5.34 8.12 3.62
CA PRO A 130 4.71 7.90 2.31
C PRO A 130 3.37 8.59 2.13
N HIS A 131 2.51 8.58 3.16
CA HIS A 131 1.22 9.25 3.08
C HIS A 131 1.36 10.77 3.12
N CYS A 132 2.33 11.31 3.84
CA CYS A 132 2.65 12.74 3.78
C CYS A 132 3.01 13.18 2.36
N GLN A 133 3.84 12.40 1.66
CA GLN A 133 4.22 12.68 0.27
C GLN A 133 3.01 12.58 -0.66
N LEU A 134 2.21 11.53 -0.53
CA LEU A 134 1.00 11.34 -1.35
C LEU A 134 0.02 12.50 -1.20
N LEU A 135 -0.25 12.95 0.04
CA LEU A 135 -1.13 14.10 0.29
C LEU A 135 -0.59 15.37 -0.36
N THR A 136 0.74 15.53 -0.38
CA THR A 136 1.41 16.66 -1.04
C THR A 136 1.21 16.58 -2.56
N GLU A 137 1.38 15.44 -3.18
CA GLU A 137 1.20 15.22 -4.63
C GLU A 137 -0.25 15.42 -5.07
N LEU A 138 -1.19 15.04 -4.22
CA LEU A 138 -2.61 15.31 -4.43
C LEU A 138 -2.98 16.80 -4.26
N GLY A 139 -2.04 17.66 -3.85
CA GLY A 139 -2.27 19.08 -3.60
C GLY A 139 -2.98 19.36 -2.28
N CYS A 140 -3.01 18.37 -1.39
CA CYS A 140 -3.69 18.41 -0.09
C CYS A 140 -2.72 18.53 1.09
N GLN A 141 -1.52 19.06 0.89
CA GLN A 141 -0.50 19.20 1.93
C GLN A 141 -0.99 19.99 3.16
N ASN A 142 -1.94 20.92 2.99
CA ASN A 142 -2.50 21.69 4.09
C ASN A 142 -3.44 20.88 5.00
N ALA A 143 -3.94 19.75 4.52
CA ALA A 143 -4.71 18.80 5.31
C ALA A 143 -3.82 17.95 6.25
N ILE A 144 -2.49 18.05 6.15
CA ILE A 144 -1.56 17.47 7.12
C ILE A 144 -1.39 18.48 8.25
N THR A 145 -2.04 18.22 9.38
CA THR A 145 -2.03 19.10 10.57
C THR A 145 -1.18 18.52 11.71
N GLY A 146 -0.92 17.22 11.69
CA GLY A 146 -0.02 16.55 12.61
C GLY A 146 0.72 15.40 11.94
N VAL A 147 1.89 15.07 12.48
CA VAL A 147 2.69 13.91 12.07
C VAL A 147 3.25 13.17 13.27
N CYS A 148 3.50 11.88 13.09
CA CYS A 148 4.37 11.11 13.97
C CYS A 148 5.72 10.89 13.30
N ASP A 149 6.74 10.53 14.09
CA ASP A 149 8.09 10.17 13.60
C ASP A 149 8.69 11.23 12.64
N LYS A 150 8.51 12.51 12.93
CA LYS A 150 8.90 13.64 12.07
C LYS A 150 10.35 13.59 11.58
N ASP A 151 11.26 13.04 12.42
CA ASP A 151 12.69 12.99 12.10
C ASP A 151 13.01 12.01 10.96
N TYR A 152 12.09 11.10 10.66
CA TYR A 152 12.17 10.16 9.54
C TYR A 152 11.49 10.65 8.25
N ILE A 153 10.89 11.85 8.26
CA ILE A 153 10.18 12.40 7.10
C ILE A 153 11.15 13.29 6.31
N ASN A 154 11.49 12.90 5.08
CA ASN A 154 12.40 13.64 4.19
C ASN A 154 11.67 14.54 3.17
N ILE A 155 10.62 15.22 3.62
CA ILE A 155 9.83 16.17 2.81
C ILE A 155 10.12 17.57 3.33
N PRO A 156 10.78 18.45 2.55
CA PRO A 156 11.22 19.78 3.03
C PRO A 156 10.08 20.66 3.56
N ASP A 157 8.92 20.66 2.90
CA ASP A 157 7.74 21.41 3.37
C ASP A 157 7.29 20.93 4.76
N ILE A 158 7.15 19.62 4.94
CA ILE A 158 6.74 19.03 6.22
C ILE A 158 7.76 19.33 7.32
N LYS A 159 9.06 19.16 7.03
CA LYS A 159 10.13 19.49 7.98
C LYS A 159 10.07 20.95 8.42
N SER A 160 9.85 21.87 7.48
CA SER A 160 9.74 23.31 7.78
C SER A 160 8.52 23.61 8.66
N ARG A 161 7.36 23.05 8.33
CA ARG A 161 6.09 23.30 9.04
C ARG A 161 6.00 22.59 10.39
N ALA A 162 6.76 21.52 10.60
CA ALA A 162 6.80 20.75 11.84
C ALA A 162 7.85 21.26 12.86
N GLN A 163 8.51 22.40 12.61
CA GLN A 163 9.41 23.00 13.58
C GLN A 163 8.63 23.65 14.73
N ALA A 164 9.12 23.51 15.96
CA ALA A 164 8.41 23.97 17.15
C ALA A 164 8.05 25.47 17.14
N ASP A 165 8.91 26.30 16.51
CA ASP A 165 8.75 27.74 16.44
C ASP A 165 8.31 28.23 15.03
N ALA A 166 7.75 27.34 14.22
CA ALA A 166 7.37 27.67 12.86
C ALA A 166 6.28 28.75 12.82
N LYS A 167 6.68 29.98 12.45
CA LYS A 167 5.74 31.07 12.14
C LYS A 167 5.32 30.97 10.67
N VAL A 168 4.67 29.87 10.32
CA VAL A 168 4.25 29.58 8.94
C VAL A 168 2.74 29.38 8.88
N ALA A 169 2.17 29.59 7.71
CA ALA A 169 0.80 29.19 7.46
C ALA A 169 0.72 27.65 7.56
N HIS A 170 -0.33 27.13 8.21
CA HIS A 170 -0.56 25.70 8.39
C HIS A 170 0.60 24.95 9.12
N PRO A 171 0.91 25.29 10.37
CA PRO A 171 1.91 24.57 11.15
C PRO A 171 1.49 23.11 11.34
N ILE A 172 2.47 22.22 11.45
CA ILE A 172 2.27 20.80 11.68
C ILE A 172 2.68 20.46 13.10
N MET A 173 1.77 19.82 13.85
CA MET A 173 2.06 19.37 15.21
C MET A 173 2.86 18.07 15.18
N ASP A 174 3.99 18.05 15.89
CA ASP A 174 4.72 16.81 16.17
C ASP A 174 3.99 16.04 17.26
N CYS A 175 3.40 14.90 16.93
CA CYS A 175 2.66 14.03 17.85
C CYS A 175 3.50 12.85 18.39
N GLY A 176 4.82 12.96 18.32
CA GLY A 176 5.75 11.98 18.88
C GLY A 176 5.99 10.76 17.99
N SER A 177 6.27 9.62 18.61
CA SER A 177 6.53 8.38 17.88
C SER A 177 5.23 7.69 17.46
N SER A 178 5.21 7.09 16.27
CA SER A 178 4.08 6.26 15.79
C SER A 178 3.80 5.05 16.68
N MET A 179 4.83 4.53 17.36
CA MET A 179 4.68 3.39 18.31
C MET A 179 4.13 3.82 19.67
N GLN A 180 4.34 5.07 20.07
CA GLN A 180 3.87 5.66 21.33
C GLN A 180 3.46 7.11 21.08
N PRO A 181 2.34 7.37 20.40
CA PRO A 181 1.91 8.72 20.08
C PRO A 181 1.51 9.50 21.33
N ASP A 182 1.78 10.80 21.29
CA ASP A 182 1.44 11.74 22.34
C ASP A 182 -0.06 12.06 22.33
N ILE A 183 -0.81 11.39 23.19
CA ILE A 183 -2.27 11.50 23.27
C ILE A 183 -2.74 12.91 23.61
N GLU A 184 -1.98 13.65 24.43
CA GLU A 184 -2.36 15.02 24.82
C GLU A 184 -2.23 15.97 23.64
N ARG A 185 -1.17 15.84 22.85
CA ARG A 185 -1.00 16.60 21.60
C ARG A 185 -2.06 16.25 20.58
N ILE A 186 -2.43 14.99 20.45
CA ILE A 186 -3.50 14.55 19.52
C ILE A 186 -4.85 15.14 19.95
N ILE A 187 -5.14 15.16 21.25
CA ILE A 187 -6.35 15.82 21.77
C ILE A 187 -6.33 17.32 21.49
N ALA A 188 -5.19 17.98 21.69
CA ALA A 188 -5.05 19.41 21.41
C ALA A 188 -5.15 19.74 19.91
N LEU A 189 -4.69 18.83 19.04
CA LEU A 189 -4.75 18.97 17.58
C LEU A 189 -6.19 18.89 17.03
N HIS A 190 -7.04 18.07 17.65
CA HIS A 190 -8.41 17.79 17.18
C HIS A 190 -8.47 17.38 15.69
N PRO A 191 -7.72 16.38 15.23
CA PRO A 191 -7.75 16.01 13.83
C PRO A 191 -9.10 15.36 13.46
N GLU A 192 -9.54 15.54 12.20
CA GLU A 192 -10.73 14.89 11.66
C GLU A 192 -10.50 13.39 11.41
N ALA A 193 -9.24 12.97 11.16
CA ALA A 193 -8.87 11.57 10.95
C ALA A 193 -7.43 11.27 11.35
N LEU A 194 -7.18 9.99 11.66
CA LEU A 194 -5.86 9.42 11.89
C LEU A 194 -5.54 8.47 10.73
N LEU A 195 -4.46 8.71 9.99
CA LEU A 195 -3.98 7.81 8.95
C LEU A 195 -2.93 6.89 9.54
N ILE A 196 -3.30 5.64 9.83
CA ILE A 196 -2.46 4.67 10.54
C ILE A 196 -2.29 3.41 9.71
N SER A 197 -1.05 2.93 9.57
CA SER A 197 -0.80 1.61 8.97
C SER A 197 -1.11 0.51 10.00
N PRO A 198 -2.11 -0.34 9.76
CA PRO A 198 -2.46 -1.44 10.65
C PRO A 198 -1.37 -2.52 10.63
N PHE A 199 -1.32 -3.37 11.67
CA PHE A 199 -0.44 -4.55 11.70
C PHE A 199 -1.19 -5.75 12.25
N GLU A 200 -0.70 -6.94 11.96
CA GLU A 200 -1.32 -8.18 12.41
C GLU A 200 -1.46 -8.20 13.93
N ASN A 201 -2.65 -8.57 14.38
CA ASN A 201 -3.00 -8.59 15.81
C ASN A 201 -2.99 -7.21 16.51
N SER A 202 -3.02 -6.11 15.78
CA SER A 202 -3.37 -4.83 16.35
C SER A 202 -4.84 -4.88 16.82
N GLY A 203 -5.12 -5.47 17.95
CA GLY A 203 -6.49 -5.65 18.47
C GLY A 203 -7.20 -4.34 18.81
N GLY A 204 -6.79 -3.25 18.18
CA GLY A 204 -7.16 -1.86 18.36
C GLY A 204 -5.92 -0.98 18.55
N TYR A 205 -6.16 0.32 18.59
CA TYR A 205 -5.11 1.34 18.69
C TYR A 205 -4.96 1.86 20.15
N GLY A 206 -5.41 1.07 21.11
CA GLY A 206 -5.22 1.31 22.54
C GLY A 206 -5.89 2.59 23.03
N LYS A 207 -5.08 3.60 23.42
CA LYS A 207 -5.61 4.89 23.89
C LYS A 207 -6.27 5.71 22.75
N LEU A 208 -5.83 5.53 21.51
CA LEU A 208 -6.38 6.26 20.37
C LEU A 208 -7.86 5.89 20.13
N ASP A 209 -8.26 4.63 20.34
CA ASP A 209 -9.66 4.19 20.18
C ASP A 209 -10.62 4.98 21.09
N LYS A 210 -10.12 5.45 22.24
CA LYS A 210 -10.92 6.21 23.20
C LYS A 210 -11.17 7.65 22.78
N LEU A 211 -10.39 8.16 21.83
CA LEU A 211 -10.53 9.53 21.34
C LEU A 211 -11.74 9.70 20.42
N ARG A 212 -12.28 8.62 19.90
CA ARG A 212 -13.40 8.61 18.92
C ARG A 212 -13.12 9.42 17.66
N ILE A 213 -11.84 9.53 17.29
CA ILE A 213 -11.41 10.10 16.03
C ILE A 213 -11.39 8.95 15.01
N PRO A 214 -11.98 9.09 13.82
CA PRO A 214 -11.95 8.06 12.80
C PRO A 214 -10.51 7.65 12.46
N VAL A 215 -10.25 6.34 12.43
CA VAL A 215 -8.96 5.78 12.01
C VAL A 215 -9.08 5.26 10.59
N ILE A 216 -8.28 5.83 9.70
CA ILE A 216 -8.14 5.32 8.33
C ILE A 216 -7.00 4.31 8.33
N GLU A 217 -7.35 3.03 8.22
CA GLU A 217 -6.40 1.92 8.19
C GLU A 217 -5.77 1.82 6.81
N THR A 218 -4.55 2.36 6.69
CA THR A 218 -3.80 2.45 5.44
C THR A 218 -3.12 1.11 5.13
N ALA A 219 -3.92 0.09 4.78
CA ALA A 219 -3.44 -1.26 4.48
C ALA A 219 -2.82 -1.40 3.07
N ASP A 220 -2.58 -0.31 2.37
CA ASP A 220 -1.97 -0.26 1.02
C ASP A 220 -0.63 -0.98 0.96
N TYR A 221 0.17 -0.90 2.02
CA TYR A 221 1.48 -1.56 2.07
C TYR A 221 1.40 -3.10 2.06
N MET A 222 0.23 -3.66 2.34
CA MET A 222 -0.05 -5.10 2.30
C MET A 222 -0.48 -5.60 0.92
N GLU A 223 -0.70 -4.68 -0.04
CA GLU A 223 -0.94 -5.10 -1.42
C GLU A 223 0.26 -5.87 -1.96
N THR A 224 -0.04 -6.98 -2.63
CA THR A 224 1.01 -7.87 -3.19
C THR A 224 1.46 -7.45 -4.59
N SER A 225 0.86 -6.41 -5.15
CA SER A 225 1.17 -5.89 -6.49
C SER A 225 1.67 -4.44 -6.37
N PRO A 226 2.77 -4.07 -7.05
CA PRO A 226 3.25 -2.69 -7.06
C PRO A 226 2.19 -1.68 -7.49
N LEU A 227 1.48 -1.95 -8.58
CA LEU A 227 0.38 -1.11 -9.04
C LEU A 227 -0.86 -1.21 -8.13
N GLY A 228 -1.05 -2.34 -7.43
CA GLY A 228 -2.13 -2.48 -6.45
C GLY A 228 -1.97 -1.47 -5.31
N ARG A 229 -0.77 -1.33 -4.78
CA ARG A 229 -0.48 -0.32 -3.77
C ARG A 229 -0.70 1.10 -4.30
N ALA A 230 -0.18 1.40 -5.49
CA ALA A 230 -0.35 2.72 -6.12
C ALA A 230 -1.83 3.06 -6.37
N GLU A 231 -2.68 2.08 -6.67
CA GLU A 231 -4.09 2.32 -6.96
C GLU A 231 -4.90 2.84 -5.75
N TRP A 232 -4.38 2.69 -4.52
CA TRP A 232 -4.97 3.30 -3.32
C TRP A 232 -4.98 4.84 -3.38
N ILE A 233 -4.21 5.46 -4.27
CA ILE A 233 -4.28 6.90 -4.58
C ILE A 233 -5.72 7.34 -4.81
N LYS A 234 -6.57 6.50 -5.43
CA LYS A 234 -7.99 6.78 -5.66
C LYS A 234 -8.79 6.95 -4.37
N LEU A 235 -8.50 6.14 -3.34
CA LEU A 235 -9.11 6.30 -2.02
C LEU A 235 -8.74 7.65 -1.40
N TYR A 236 -7.46 8.00 -1.44
CA TYR A 236 -6.98 9.27 -0.87
C TYR A 236 -7.54 10.48 -1.63
N GLY A 237 -7.73 10.35 -2.96
CA GLY A 237 -8.45 11.34 -3.76
C GLY A 237 -9.86 11.60 -3.25
N LEU A 238 -10.63 10.54 -2.97
CA LEU A 238 -11.99 10.66 -2.42
C LEU A 238 -11.98 11.23 -1.00
N LEU A 239 -11.07 10.78 -0.15
CA LEU A 239 -10.95 11.26 1.23
C LEU A 239 -10.66 12.76 1.31
N LEU A 240 -9.81 13.24 0.43
CA LEU A 240 -9.29 14.61 0.45
C LEU A 240 -9.97 15.54 -0.56
N GLY A 241 -10.90 15.02 -1.37
CA GLY A 241 -11.57 15.79 -2.43
C GLY A 241 -10.61 16.24 -3.54
N SER A 242 -9.56 15.46 -3.83
CA SER A 242 -8.58 15.81 -4.86
C SER A 242 -8.96 15.24 -6.22
N SER A 243 -9.10 16.10 -7.22
CA SER A 243 -9.29 15.72 -8.63
C SER A 243 -8.02 15.18 -9.30
N LYS A 244 -6.86 15.25 -8.64
CA LYS A 244 -5.58 14.82 -9.21
C LYS A 244 -5.37 13.30 -9.13
N ALA A 245 -6.16 12.57 -8.32
CA ALA A 245 -5.90 11.17 -8.00
C ALA A 245 -5.89 10.26 -9.23
N ASP A 246 -6.89 10.37 -10.09
CA ASP A 246 -7.01 9.52 -11.28
C ASP A 246 -5.91 9.83 -12.30
N SER A 247 -5.62 11.10 -12.54
CA SER A 247 -4.55 11.52 -13.46
C SER A 247 -3.17 11.10 -12.93
N LEU A 248 -2.92 11.21 -11.63
CA LEU A 248 -1.67 10.75 -11.00
C LEU A 248 -1.51 9.24 -11.14
N PHE A 249 -2.52 8.46 -10.75
CA PHE A 249 -2.46 7.01 -10.90
C PHE A 249 -2.30 6.58 -12.36
N SER A 250 -3.02 7.21 -13.29
CA SER A 250 -2.92 6.88 -14.73
C SER A 250 -1.52 7.15 -15.29
N ALA A 251 -0.84 8.20 -14.84
CA ALA A 251 0.53 8.49 -15.23
C ALA A 251 1.50 7.42 -14.71
N ILE A 252 1.37 7.04 -13.43
CA ILE A 252 2.16 5.99 -12.77
C ILE A 252 1.96 4.65 -13.48
N GLU A 253 0.70 4.26 -13.73
CA GLU A 253 0.36 3.02 -14.41
C GLU A 253 0.99 2.96 -15.80
N LYS A 254 0.81 4.00 -16.59
CA LYS A 254 1.34 4.10 -17.94
C LYS A 254 2.85 3.93 -17.97
N GLU A 255 3.56 4.65 -17.11
CA GLU A 255 5.02 4.61 -17.04
C GLU A 255 5.51 3.24 -16.57
N TYR A 256 4.89 2.67 -15.51
CA TYR A 256 5.21 1.33 -15.03
C TYR A 256 5.08 0.27 -16.11
N LEU A 257 3.95 0.26 -16.81
CA LEU A 257 3.67 -0.72 -17.88
C LEU A 257 4.61 -0.55 -19.07
N GLN A 258 4.98 0.68 -19.41
CA GLN A 258 5.96 0.96 -20.46
C GLN A 258 7.35 0.45 -20.08
N LEU A 259 7.83 0.75 -18.89
CA LEU A 259 9.12 0.27 -18.38
C LEU A 259 9.18 -1.26 -18.36
N LYS A 260 8.15 -1.91 -17.84
CA LYS A 260 8.04 -3.37 -17.83
C LYS A 260 8.08 -3.97 -19.25
N ALA A 261 7.35 -3.38 -20.19
CA ALA A 261 7.33 -3.86 -21.57
C ALA A 261 8.69 -3.65 -22.28
N GLU A 262 9.41 -2.57 -21.98
CA GLU A 262 10.74 -2.32 -22.53
C GLU A 262 11.81 -3.24 -21.90
N ALA A 263 11.73 -3.50 -20.59
CA ALA A 263 12.62 -4.43 -19.92
C ALA A 263 12.46 -5.87 -20.44
N ALA A 264 11.24 -6.30 -20.72
CA ALA A 264 10.95 -7.63 -21.28
C ALA A 264 11.54 -7.88 -22.67
N LYS A 265 11.95 -6.82 -23.41
CA LYS A 265 12.63 -6.93 -24.71
C LYS A 265 14.14 -7.14 -24.56
N LEU A 266 14.70 -6.91 -23.38
CA LEU A 266 16.12 -7.11 -23.12
C LEU A 266 16.40 -8.59 -22.83
N PRO A 267 17.65 -9.06 -22.97
CA PRO A 267 18.05 -10.36 -22.44
C PRO A 267 17.79 -10.42 -20.93
N LEU A 268 17.73 -11.62 -20.34
CA LEU A 268 17.62 -11.76 -18.89
C LEU A 268 18.83 -11.10 -18.20
N GLY A 269 18.54 -10.14 -17.36
CA GLY A 269 19.52 -9.23 -16.75
C GLY A 269 20.41 -9.87 -15.68
N LEU A 270 21.26 -9.05 -15.08
CA LEU A 270 22.13 -9.42 -13.98
C LEU A 270 21.29 -9.86 -12.77
N SER A 271 21.90 -10.68 -11.91
CA SER A 271 21.29 -11.10 -10.65
C SER A 271 21.45 -10.02 -9.57
N ILE A 272 20.35 -9.70 -8.90
CA ILE A 272 20.32 -8.68 -7.86
C ILE A 272 20.04 -9.34 -6.49
N LEU A 273 20.87 -9.02 -5.50
CA LEU A 273 20.59 -9.22 -4.08
C LEU A 273 20.18 -7.88 -3.48
N THR A 274 19.09 -7.86 -2.75
CA THR A 274 18.62 -6.67 -2.04
C THR A 274 18.86 -6.79 -0.54
N GLU A 275 18.83 -5.65 0.13
CA GLU A 275 18.94 -5.51 1.59
C GLU A 275 20.31 -5.98 2.13
N ARG A 276 20.53 -5.75 3.41
CA ARG A 276 21.66 -6.24 4.18
C ARG A 276 21.19 -6.84 5.51
N LYS A 277 22.06 -7.50 6.23
CA LYS A 277 21.68 -8.07 7.51
C LYS A 277 21.30 -6.99 8.52
N THR A 278 20.39 -7.34 9.42
CA THR A 278 20.01 -6.53 10.57
C THR A 278 20.12 -7.41 11.80
N GLY A 279 21.05 -7.09 12.70
CA GLY A 279 21.40 -7.99 13.80
C GLY A 279 21.90 -9.35 13.29
N ASN A 280 21.24 -10.44 13.63
CA ASN A 280 21.58 -11.79 13.21
C ASN A 280 20.71 -12.31 12.05
N VAL A 281 19.89 -11.46 11.45
CA VAL A 281 18.95 -11.84 10.41
C VAL A 281 19.18 -11.00 9.16
N TRP A 282 19.05 -11.62 8.00
CA TRP A 282 18.98 -10.94 6.72
C TRP A 282 17.58 -11.12 6.16
N TYR A 283 16.82 -10.03 6.10
CA TYR A 283 15.48 -10.03 5.53
C TYR A 283 15.58 -9.80 4.03
N VAL A 284 15.12 -10.76 3.24
CA VAL A 284 15.09 -10.65 1.77
C VAL A 284 13.66 -10.78 1.26
N PRO A 285 13.29 -10.11 0.19
CA PRO A 285 11.94 -10.20 -0.38
C PRO A 285 11.62 -11.62 -0.84
N GLY A 286 10.43 -12.13 -0.51
CA GLY A 286 9.89 -13.33 -1.14
C GLY A 286 9.60 -13.09 -2.62
N GLY A 287 9.56 -14.15 -3.43
CA GLY A 287 9.37 -14.05 -4.88
C GLY A 287 8.01 -13.47 -5.30
N LYS A 288 6.97 -13.59 -4.45
CA LYS A 288 5.65 -12.99 -4.67
C LYS A 288 5.43 -11.68 -3.91
N SER A 289 6.45 -11.15 -3.24
CA SER A 289 6.38 -9.84 -2.63
C SER A 289 6.38 -8.73 -3.70
N THR A 290 5.97 -7.53 -3.32
CA THR A 290 6.04 -6.34 -4.20
C THR A 290 7.43 -6.15 -4.77
N MET A 291 8.49 -6.30 -3.96
CA MET A 291 9.88 -6.20 -4.39
C MET A 291 10.30 -7.34 -5.32
N GLY A 292 9.90 -8.59 -5.01
CA GLY A 292 10.14 -9.75 -5.89
C GLY A 292 9.47 -9.59 -7.26
N ILE A 293 8.27 -8.99 -7.28
CA ILE A 293 7.56 -8.67 -8.51
C ILE A 293 8.28 -7.57 -9.29
N LEU A 294 8.77 -6.52 -8.64
CA LEU A 294 9.55 -5.45 -9.28
C LEU A 294 10.82 -5.99 -9.94
N LEU A 295 11.58 -6.87 -9.27
CA LEU A 295 12.76 -7.51 -9.82
C LEU A 295 12.42 -8.37 -11.05
N ARG A 296 11.34 -9.14 -10.99
CA ARG A 296 10.83 -9.92 -12.12
C ARG A 296 10.40 -9.01 -13.29
N ASP A 297 9.67 -7.93 -13.00
CA ASP A 297 9.16 -6.99 -14.00
C ASP A 297 10.29 -6.13 -14.60
N ALA A 298 11.40 -5.97 -13.88
CA ALA A 298 12.67 -5.42 -14.40
C ALA A 298 13.44 -6.41 -15.29
N HIS A 299 12.95 -7.64 -15.47
CA HIS A 299 13.64 -8.73 -16.18
C HIS A 299 15.02 -9.05 -15.58
N ALA A 300 15.19 -8.82 -14.27
CA ALA A 300 16.37 -9.17 -13.50
C ALA A 300 16.32 -10.63 -13.01
N ARG A 301 17.49 -11.24 -12.77
CA ARG A 301 17.56 -12.51 -12.05
C ARG A 301 17.47 -12.23 -10.55
N TYR A 302 16.72 -13.07 -9.85
CA TYR A 302 16.60 -12.99 -8.40
C TYR A 302 16.68 -14.39 -7.78
N ILE A 303 17.55 -14.56 -6.78
CA ILE A 303 17.86 -15.89 -6.20
C ILE A 303 16.66 -16.52 -5.44
N PHE A 304 15.64 -15.73 -5.14
CA PHE A 304 14.39 -16.18 -4.51
C PHE A 304 13.16 -15.97 -5.42
N ALA A 305 13.35 -15.89 -6.75
CA ALA A 305 12.25 -15.66 -7.70
C ALA A 305 11.14 -16.71 -7.62
N ASP A 306 11.50 -17.96 -7.33
CA ASP A 306 10.56 -19.09 -7.21
C ASP A 306 9.92 -19.21 -5.83
N ASP A 307 10.32 -18.39 -4.86
CA ASP A 307 9.71 -18.38 -3.54
C ASP A 307 8.27 -17.86 -3.60
N THR A 308 7.39 -18.49 -2.83
CA THR A 308 5.95 -18.22 -2.91
C THR A 308 5.43 -17.22 -1.88
N HIS A 309 6.29 -16.73 -0.98
CA HIS A 309 5.90 -15.74 0.03
C HIS A 309 5.71 -14.36 -0.57
N SER A 310 4.68 -13.67 -0.12
CA SER A 310 4.38 -12.27 -0.48
C SER A 310 5.03 -11.25 0.46
N GLY A 311 5.64 -11.70 1.54
CA GLY A 311 6.39 -10.89 2.52
C GLY A 311 7.90 -11.10 2.42
N SER A 312 8.62 -10.67 3.47
CA SER A 312 10.06 -10.89 3.62
C SER A 312 10.35 -12.27 4.19
N LEU A 313 11.42 -12.89 3.69
CA LEU A 313 11.99 -14.11 4.23
C LEU A 313 13.03 -13.74 5.29
N SER A 314 12.92 -14.34 6.46
CA SER A 314 13.87 -14.21 7.57
C SER A 314 14.92 -15.30 7.46
N MET A 315 16.15 -14.97 7.07
CA MET A 315 17.21 -15.94 6.85
C MET A 315 18.48 -15.59 7.65
N SER A 316 19.31 -16.58 7.95
CA SER A 316 20.62 -16.27 8.49
C SER A 316 21.54 -15.69 7.42
N PRO A 317 22.50 -14.83 7.78
CA PRO A 317 23.48 -14.29 6.83
C PRO A 317 24.24 -15.39 6.07
N GLU A 318 24.55 -16.52 6.72
CA GLU A 318 25.24 -17.65 6.11
C GLU A 318 24.40 -18.33 5.02
N GLN A 319 23.09 -18.45 5.24
CA GLN A 319 22.16 -18.99 4.22
C GLN A 319 22.09 -18.08 3.00
N ILE A 320 22.08 -16.74 3.22
CA ILE A 320 22.09 -15.77 2.11
C ILE A 320 23.41 -15.85 1.35
N ILE A 321 24.56 -15.88 2.05
CA ILE A 321 25.87 -16.01 1.40
C ILE A 321 25.95 -17.34 0.61
N ALA A 322 25.51 -18.44 1.19
CA ALA A 322 25.55 -19.74 0.50
C ALA A 322 24.73 -19.74 -0.81
N LYS A 323 23.59 -19.06 -0.86
CA LYS A 323 22.75 -18.96 -2.05
C LYS A 323 23.18 -17.83 -3.00
N GLY A 324 23.65 -16.73 -2.45
CA GLY A 324 23.86 -15.46 -3.14
C GLY A 324 25.31 -15.07 -3.40
N ASN A 325 26.28 -15.96 -3.13
CA ASN A 325 27.70 -15.64 -3.33
C ASN A 325 28.06 -15.26 -4.77
N GLN A 326 27.27 -15.70 -5.76
CA GLN A 326 27.48 -15.43 -7.19
C GLN A 326 26.59 -14.29 -7.73
N VAL A 327 25.89 -13.54 -6.86
CA VAL A 327 25.08 -12.41 -7.33
C VAL A 327 25.96 -11.34 -7.97
N ASP A 328 25.45 -10.78 -9.07
CA ASP A 328 26.19 -9.81 -9.88
C ASP A 328 26.13 -8.40 -9.28
N VAL A 329 24.98 -8.05 -8.66
CA VAL A 329 24.70 -6.74 -8.09
C VAL A 329 24.16 -6.91 -6.67
N TRP A 330 24.67 -6.11 -5.73
CA TRP A 330 24.13 -5.99 -4.39
C TRP A 330 23.64 -4.57 -4.15
N ALA A 331 22.33 -4.37 -3.95
CA ALA A 331 21.71 -3.08 -3.76
C ALA A 331 20.93 -3.06 -2.42
N PHE A 332 21.28 -2.18 -1.51
CA PHE A 332 20.67 -2.12 -0.18
C PHE A 332 20.36 -0.70 0.27
N LYS A 333 19.52 -0.62 1.29
CA LYS A 333 19.16 0.61 1.98
C LYS A 333 19.78 0.63 3.38
N TYR A 334 20.06 1.83 3.86
CA TYR A 334 20.46 2.05 5.25
C TYR A 334 19.94 3.42 5.73
N PHE A 335 20.02 3.65 7.01
CA PHE A 335 19.72 4.92 7.65
C PHE A 335 20.94 5.34 8.45
N GLY A 336 21.67 6.37 8.04
CA GLY A 336 22.94 6.67 8.67
C GLY A 336 23.45 8.10 8.53
N GLY A 337 23.07 8.86 7.52
CA GLY A 337 23.52 10.24 7.28
C GLY A 337 24.92 10.39 6.69
N ASN A 338 25.70 9.30 6.63
CA ASN A 338 27.03 9.26 6.01
C ASN A 338 27.13 8.05 5.11
N ALA A 339 27.81 8.21 3.96
CA ALA A 339 28.14 7.10 3.08
C ALA A 339 28.93 6.01 3.84
N LEU A 340 28.55 4.77 3.65
CA LEU A 340 29.22 3.63 4.25
C LEU A 340 30.56 3.39 3.53
N THR A 341 31.57 2.96 4.24
CA THR A 341 32.84 2.52 3.65
C THR A 341 32.89 0.98 3.60
N LYS A 342 33.74 0.44 2.72
CA LYS A 342 34.02 -1.00 2.65
C LYS A 342 34.39 -1.58 4.01
N GLN A 343 35.08 -0.77 4.80
CA GLN A 343 35.51 -1.14 6.15
C GLN A 343 34.31 -1.22 7.10
N ASP A 344 33.33 -0.31 6.99
CA ASP A 344 32.12 -0.33 7.80
C ASP A 344 31.30 -1.58 7.53
N LEU A 345 31.11 -1.95 6.25
CA LEU A 345 30.42 -3.18 5.89
C LEU A 345 31.15 -4.43 6.44
N LEU A 346 32.46 -4.49 6.32
CA LEU A 346 33.23 -5.62 6.86
C LEU A 346 33.28 -5.65 8.40
N ALA A 347 33.20 -4.49 9.04
CA ALA A 347 33.05 -4.41 10.49
C ALA A 347 31.67 -4.92 10.95
N GLU A 348 30.65 -4.69 10.17
CA GLU A 348 29.31 -5.23 10.43
C GLU A 348 29.27 -6.75 10.24
N TYR A 349 29.85 -7.26 9.14
CA TYR A 349 29.88 -8.69 8.84
C TYR A 349 30.97 -9.06 7.82
N GLN A 350 31.94 -9.81 8.27
CA GLN A 350 33.04 -10.26 7.42
C GLN A 350 32.61 -11.14 6.24
N GLY A 351 31.48 -11.83 6.38
CA GLY A 351 30.94 -12.70 5.33
C GLY A 351 30.56 -11.97 4.03
N TYR A 352 30.35 -10.65 4.04
CA TYR A 352 30.07 -9.88 2.83
C TYR A 352 31.17 -10.01 1.76
N GLN A 353 32.42 -10.22 2.16
CA GLN A 353 33.55 -10.45 1.24
C GLN A 353 33.36 -11.68 0.35
N ALA A 354 32.49 -12.62 0.70
CA ALA A 354 32.20 -13.79 -0.12
C ALA A 354 31.21 -13.50 -1.27
N LEU A 355 30.54 -12.34 -1.27
CA LEU A 355 29.68 -11.93 -2.37
C LEU A 355 30.51 -11.49 -3.57
N LYS A 356 30.22 -12.04 -4.75
CA LYS A 356 30.82 -11.61 -6.03
C LYS A 356 30.63 -10.09 -6.23
N ALA A 357 29.43 -9.58 -6.01
CA ALA A 357 29.13 -8.15 -6.13
C ALA A 357 30.05 -7.28 -5.25
N PHE A 358 30.36 -7.72 -4.03
CA PHE A 358 31.29 -7.04 -3.14
C PHE A 358 32.74 -7.07 -3.66
N GLN A 359 33.16 -8.20 -4.24
CA GLN A 359 34.50 -8.38 -4.81
C GLN A 359 34.69 -7.56 -6.09
N THR A 360 33.68 -7.49 -6.94
CA THR A 360 33.70 -6.77 -8.24
C THR A 360 33.37 -5.29 -8.11
N GLY A 361 32.97 -4.82 -6.92
CA GLY A 361 32.59 -3.43 -6.69
C GLY A 361 31.26 -3.05 -7.36
N THR A 362 30.34 -4.02 -7.54
CA THR A 362 28.99 -3.79 -8.03
C THR A 362 27.99 -3.73 -6.88
N VAL A 363 28.35 -2.92 -5.88
CA VAL A 363 27.56 -2.64 -4.69
C VAL A 363 26.94 -1.26 -4.83
N TYR A 364 25.67 -1.15 -4.50
CA TYR A 364 24.91 0.10 -4.55
C TYR A 364 24.16 0.31 -3.24
N GLU A 365 24.15 1.54 -2.79
CA GLU A 365 23.53 1.91 -1.52
C GLU A 365 22.56 3.09 -1.66
N THR A 366 21.62 3.17 -0.75
CA THR A 366 20.70 4.31 -0.60
C THR A 366 20.60 4.68 0.87
N ASP A 367 20.96 5.93 1.21
CA ASP A 367 20.75 6.46 2.56
C ASP A 367 19.36 7.05 2.69
N THR A 368 18.49 6.36 3.38
CA THR A 368 17.10 6.78 3.59
C THR A 368 16.95 7.87 4.65
N SER A 369 18.03 8.30 5.30
CA SER A 369 18.02 9.48 6.17
C SER A 369 18.10 10.80 5.39
N CYS A 370 18.64 10.75 4.17
CA CYS A 370 18.86 11.92 3.30
C CYS A 370 17.96 11.91 2.07
N GLU A 371 17.65 10.73 1.54
CA GLU A 371 16.87 10.56 0.32
C GLU A 371 15.41 10.21 0.66
N PRO A 372 14.42 10.80 -0.01
CA PRO A 372 13.00 10.50 0.20
C PRO A 372 12.60 9.18 -0.48
N TYR A 373 13.33 8.10 -0.13
CA TYR A 373 13.16 6.80 -0.75
C TYR A 373 11.76 6.21 -0.48
N PHE A 374 11.38 6.10 0.80
CA PHE A 374 10.10 5.51 1.17
C PHE A 374 8.92 6.42 0.82
N GLU A 375 9.12 7.72 0.93
CA GLU A 375 8.13 8.74 0.59
C GLU A 375 7.67 8.58 -0.85
N LEU A 376 8.60 8.40 -1.77
CA LEU A 376 8.31 8.33 -3.19
C LEU A 376 8.01 6.91 -3.65
N THR A 377 8.85 5.93 -3.35
CA THR A 377 8.73 4.60 -3.96
C THR A 377 7.49 3.82 -3.52
N SER A 378 6.83 4.25 -2.43
CA SER A 378 5.66 3.56 -1.90
C SER A 378 4.46 3.62 -2.83
N PHE A 379 4.20 4.77 -3.45
CA PHE A 379 3.10 4.96 -4.40
C PHE A 379 3.59 5.12 -5.85
N HIS A 380 4.91 5.20 -6.06
CA HIS A 380 5.56 5.32 -7.37
C HIS A 380 6.44 4.10 -7.67
N PRO A 381 5.84 2.93 -7.91
CA PRO A 381 6.59 1.71 -8.19
C PRO A 381 7.38 1.79 -9.49
N GLU A 382 7.00 2.66 -10.44
CA GLU A 382 7.72 2.91 -11.69
C GLU A 382 9.13 3.45 -11.45
N ILE A 383 9.32 4.26 -10.40
CA ILE A 383 10.64 4.78 -10.06
C ILE A 383 11.56 3.61 -9.67
N LEU A 384 11.11 2.74 -8.77
CA LEU A 384 11.91 1.63 -8.30
C LEU A 384 12.09 0.55 -9.38
N LEU A 385 11.10 0.34 -10.23
CA LEU A 385 11.22 -0.53 -11.40
C LEU A 385 12.34 -0.03 -12.33
N ARG A 386 12.40 1.27 -12.59
CA ARG A 386 13.46 1.90 -13.39
C ARG A 386 14.84 1.68 -12.76
N GLU A 387 14.99 1.86 -11.44
CA GLU A 387 16.23 1.60 -10.74
C GLU A 387 16.72 0.16 -10.96
N PHE A 388 15.82 -0.82 -10.80
CA PHE A 388 16.19 -2.23 -11.00
C PHE A 388 16.47 -2.59 -12.45
N ILE A 389 15.81 -1.96 -13.43
CA ILE A 389 16.17 -2.12 -14.84
C ILE A 389 17.60 -1.61 -15.08
N ILE A 390 17.93 -0.41 -14.62
CA ILE A 390 19.28 0.16 -14.79
C ILE A 390 20.35 -0.72 -14.12
N LEU A 391 20.08 -1.20 -12.90
CA LEU A 391 21.02 -2.04 -12.15
C LEU A 391 21.23 -3.41 -12.81
N SER A 392 20.19 -3.99 -13.41
CA SER A 392 20.28 -5.33 -14.01
C SER A 392 20.69 -5.35 -15.49
N HIS A 393 20.62 -4.20 -16.19
CA HIS A 393 20.90 -4.09 -17.62
C HIS A 393 21.90 -2.96 -17.92
N PRO A 394 23.13 -3.02 -17.39
CA PRO A 394 24.13 -1.97 -17.65
C PRO A 394 24.47 -1.81 -19.14
N GLU A 395 24.24 -2.83 -19.95
CA GLU A 395 24.39 -2.78 -21.41
C GLU A 395 23.38 -1.89 -22.13
N ALA A 396 22.24 -1.59 -21.48
CA ALA A 396 21.23 -0.69 -22.03
C ALA A 396 21.66 0.79 -22.00
N GLY A 397 22.76 1.10 -21.30
CA GLY A 397 23.28 2.47 -21.18
C GLY A 397 22.25 3.43 -20.58
N ASP A 398 22.16 4.63 -21.15
CA ASP A 398 21.25 5.68 -20.66
C ASP A 398 19.80 5.54 -21.17
N LYS A 399 19.45 4.42 -21.82
CA LYS A 399 18.08 4.21 -22.37
C LYS A 399 16.98 4.44 -21.32
N PHE A 400 17.22 4.03 -20.07
CA PHE A 400 16.27 4.14 -18.97
C PHE A 400 16.55 5.34 -18.04
N GLY A 401 17.49 6.21 -18.42
CA GLY A 401 17.92 7.36 -17.63
C GLY A 401 19.03 7.00 -16.64
N LYS A 402 19.04 7.69 -15.49
CA LYS A 402 20.06 7.52 -14.45
C LYS A 402 19.41 7.06 -13.15
N LEU A 403 20.19 6.39 -12.31
CA LEU A 403 19.78 6.05 -10.94
C LEU A 403 19.45 7.33 -10.16
N ARG A 404 18.33 7.33 -9.48
CA ARG A 404 17.87 8.42 -8.63
C ARG A 404 18.31 8.21 -7.18
N PHE A 405 18.13 7.00 -6.67
CA PHE A 405 18.36 6.66 -5.28
C PHE A 405 19.64 5.87 -5.07
N TYR A 406 19.82 4.81 -5.84
CA TYR A 406 20.98 3.95 -5.65
C TYR A 406 22.24 4.60 -6.19
N LYS A 407 23.24 4.75 -5.33
CA LYS A 407 24.57 5.27 -5.65
C LYS A 407 25.57 4.12 -5.59
N LYS A 408 26.48 4.09 -6.57
CA LYS A 408 27.52 3.08 -6.57
C LYS A 408 28.45 3.36 -5.39
N TYR A 409 28.75 2.33 -4.70
CA TYR A 409 29.59 2.27 -3.53
C TYR A 409 31.08 2.50 -3.86
#